data_62795279e29a21ffad905732add46b67
#
_entry.id   62795279e29a21ffad905732add46b67
#
_cell.length_a   1.000
_cell.length_b   1.000
_cell.length_c   1.000
_cell.angle_alpha   90.00
_cell.angle_beta   90.00
_cell.angle_gamma   90.00
#
_symmetry.space_group_name_H-M   'P 1'
#
loop_
_entity.id
_entity.type
_entity.pdbx_description
1 polymer ?
#
loop_
_entity_poly.entity_id
_entity_poly.type
_entity_poly.pdbx_seq_one_letter_code
_entity_poly.pdbx_strand_id
1 'polypeptide(L)'
;IGITGTNGKTTTSILIHNMLNTLGKKTAYIGTNGFYIGKFIKELPNTTPEIIDIYELLIEAKKEGCEYVCLEASSHGLDQNRLKGLKFDFAVFTNLTHEHLGYHKTMENYAKAKQKLFNMLRNNKYAIINNDDNYKDYFIVKGNNNITYSFTKGDYYIKEYNITLSHSTFSVIHNNENYTFSTKMLGKHNIYNSLVSIIILNKIGYTFEEINKVLNTVE
;
A
#
# COMPACT_ATOMS: atom_id res chain seq x y z
N ILE A 1 1.21 -0.13 -8.20
CA ILE A 1 1.39 -0.20 -6.75
C ILE A 1 0.61 -1.40 -6.26
N GLY A 2 1.27 -2.43 -5.70
CA GLY A 2 0.63 -3.59 -5.10
C GLY A 2 0.68 -3.53 -3.59
N ILE A 3 -0.44 -3.77 -2.91
CA ILE A 3 -0.52 -3.72 -1.45
C ILE A 3 -1.01 -5.07 -0.92
N THR A 4 -0.24 -5.70 -0.05
CA THR A 4 -0.60 -6.96 0.62
C THR A 4 -0.42 -6.85 2.14
N GLY A 5 -1.04 -7.77 2.87
CA GLY A 5 -1.03 -7.87 4.31
C GLY A 5 -2.33 -8.45 4.83
N THR A 6 -2.46 -8.64 6.12
CA THR A 6 -3.74 -9.05 6.73
C THR A 6 -4.70 -7.87 6.74
N ASN A 7 -4.33 -6.79 7.39
CA ASN A 7 -5.12 -5.57 7.55
C ASN A 7 -4.47 -4.36 6.86
N GLY A 8 -5.26 -3.32 6.57
CA GLY A 8 -4.78 -2.05 6.04
C GLY A 8 -4.63 -1.99 4.52
N LYS A 9 -4.83 -3.07 3.77
CA LYS A 9 -4.75 -3.07 2.30
C LYS A 9 -5.67 -2.02 1.67
N THR A 10 -6.95 -2.13 1.93
CA THR A 10 -8.01 -1.26 1.37
C THR A 10 -7.76 0.20 1.72
N THR A 11 -7.57 0.47 3.01
CA THR A 11 -7.35 1.84 3.49
C THR A 11 -6.10 2.47 2.86
N THR A 12 -4.99 1.75 2.84
CA THR A 12 -3.74 2.23 2.22
C THR A 12 -3.90 2.46 0.72
N SER A 13 -4.54 1.51 0.01
CA SER A 13 -4.74 1.61 -1.45
C SER A 13 -5.62 2.79 -1.83
N ILE A 14 -6.74 3.00 -1.10
CA ILE A 14 -7.65 4.11 -1.33
C ILE A 14 -6.99 5.44 -0.97
N LEU A 15 -6.26 5.50 0.14
CA LEU A 15 -5.57 6.70 0.55
C LEU A 15 -4.56 7.15 -0.52
N ILE A 16 -3.72 6.24 -1.04
CA ILE A 16 -2.78 6.53 -2.12
C ILE A 16 -3.53 6.97 -3.38
N HIS A 17 -4.59 6.25 -3.76
CA HIS A 17 -5.44 6.59 -4.91
C HIS A 17 -6.00 8.02 -4.79
N ASN A 18 -6.59 8.36 -3.65
CA ASN A 18 -7.18 9.68 -3.42
C ASN A 18 -6.13 10.79 -3.43
N MET A 19 -5.00 10.57 -2.73
CA MET A 19 -3.91 11.55 -2.68
C MET A 19 -3.33 11.83 -4.07
N LEU A 20 -3.07 10.78 -4.89
CA LEU A 20 -2.54 10.95 -6.24
C LEU A 20 -3.54 11.68 -7.15
N ASN A 21 -4.84 11.33 -7.11
CA ASN A 21 -5.87 12.04 -7.88
C ASN A 21 -5.98 13.51 -7.46
N THR A 22 -5.89 13.82 -6.16
CA THR A 22 -5.89 15.21 -5.65
C THR A 22 -4.67 15.98 -6.14
N LEU A 23 -3.54 15.32 -6.32
CA LEU A 23 -2.31 15.90 -6.89
C LEU A 23 -2.33 15.94 -8.44
N GLY A 24 -3.46 15.67 -9.07
CA GLY A 24 -3.62 15.71 -10.52
C GLY A 24 -3.07 14.50 -11.28
N LYS A 25 -2.73 13.42 -10.56
CA LYS A 25 -2.26 12.16 -11.15
C LYS A 25 -3.41 11.19 -11.29
N LYS A 26 -3.97 11.06 -12.50
CA LYS A 26 -5.09 10.15 -12.74
C LYS A 26 -4.72 8.72 -12.34
N THR A 27 -5.39 8.21 -11.33
CA THR A 27 -5.06 6.94 -10.67
C THR A 27 -6.28 6.05 -10.60
N ALA A 28 -6.12 4.76 -10.92
CA ALA A 28 -7.15 3.75 -10.70
C ALA A 28 -6.91 3.01 -9.38
N TYR A 29 -7.99 2.46 -8.82
CA TYR A 29 -7.96 1.54 -7.68
C TYR A 29 -8.71 0.25 -8.04
N ILE A 30 -8.13 -0.89 -7.68
CA ILE A 30 -8.71 -2.23 -7.83
C ILE A 30 -8.60 -2.93 -6.46
N GLY A 31 -9.72 -3.26 -5.85
CA GLY A 31 -9.71 -3.89 -4.53
C GLY A 31 -11.09 -4.20 -3.97
N THR A 32 -11.15 -4.37 -2.66
CA THR A 32 -12.35 -4.78 -1.92
C THR A 32 -13.56 -3.87 -2.16
N ASN A 33 -13.34 -2.57 -2.27
CA ASN A 33 -14.41 -1.59 -2.47
C ASN A 33 -14.83 -1.44 -3.95
N GLY A 34 -14.23 -2.22 -4.86
CA GLY A 34 -14.56 -2.19 -6.28
C GLY A 34 -13.45 -1.65 -7.17
N PHE A 35 -13.83 -1.17 -8.35
CA PHE A 35 -12.97 -0.52 -9.32
C PHE A 35 -13.29 0.97 -9.43
N TYR A 36 -12.25 1.79 -9.36
CA TYR A 36 -12.35 3.26 -9.41
C TYR A 36 -11.37 3.81 -10.44
N ILE A 37 -11.78 4.85 -11.13
CA ILE A 37 -10.93 5.76 -11.92
C ILE A 37 -11.27 7.18 -11.46
N GLY A 38 -10.56 7.67 -10.43
CA GLY A 38 -10.94 8.87 -9.69
C GLY A 38 -12.24 8.68 -8.89
N LYS A 39 -13.30 8.19 -9.53
CA LYS A 39 -14.61 7.87 -8.93
C LYS A 39 -14.92 6.38 -9.07
N PHE A 40 -15.93 5.92 -8.32
CA PHE A 40 -16.44 4.55 -8.41
C PHE A 40 -16.95 4.24 -9.84
N ILE A 41 -16.57 3.09 -10.36
CA ILE A 41 -17.00 2.57 -11.66
C ILE A 41 -17.91 1.34 -11.49
N LYS A 42 -17.42 0.30 -10.79
CA LYS A 42 -18.17 -0.96 -10.58
C LYS A 42 -17.70 -1.75 -9.38
N GLU A 43 -18.56 -2.57 -8.82
CA GLU A 43 -18.21 -3.58 -7.82
C GLU A 43 -17.35 -4.69 -8.44
N LEU A 44 -16.58 -5.35 -7.60
CA LEU A 44 -15.77 -6.50 -7.98
C LEU A 44 -16.15 -7.72 -7.12
N PRO A 45 -16.14 -8.94 -7.70
CA PRO A 45 -16.54 -10.14 -6.97
C PRO A 45 -15.56 -10.54 -5.86
N ASN A 46 -14.33 -10.09 -5.95
CA ASN A 46 -13.24 -10.41 -5.02
C ASN A 46 -12.30 -9.22 -4.86
N THR A 47 -11.64 -9.12 -3.69
CA THR A 47 -10.57 -8.14 -3.44
C THR A 47 -9.51 -8.14 -4.55
N THR A 48 -9.15 -9.33 -5.03
CA THR A 48 -8.25 -9.54 -6.16
C THR A 48 -9.01 -10.41 -7.16
N PRO A 49 -9.59 -9.83 -8.24
CA PRO A 49 -10.35 -10.56 -9.23
C PRO A 49 -9.54 -11.64 -9.98
N GLU A 50 -10.18 -12.40 -10.85
CA GLU A 50 -9.51 -13.37 -11.70
C GLU A 50 -8.58 -12.66 -12.70
N ILE A 51 -7.58 -13.38 -13.19
CA ILE A 51 -6.50 -12.83 -14.00
C ILE A 51 -7.02 -12.08 -15.24
N ILE A 52 -8.02 -12.61 -15.92
CA ILE A 52 -8.60 -11.99 -17.11
C ILE A 52 -9.27 -10.67 -16.74
N ASP A 53 -10.08 -10.65 -15.70
CA ASP A 53 -10.76 -9.46 -15.22
C ASP A 53 -9.75 -8.36 -14.85
N ILE A 54 -8.66 -8.72 -14.18
CA ILE A 54 -7.60 -7.76 -13.82
C ILE A 54 -6.98 -7.13 -15.07
N TYR A 55 -6.67 -7.91 -16.11
CA TYR A 55 -6.15 -7.37 -17.35
C TYR A 55 -7.14 -6.46 -18.05
N GLU A 56 -8.43 -6.79 -18.06
CA GLU A 56 -9.49 -5.92 -18.61
C GLU A 56 -9.57 -4.59 -17.86
N LEU A 57 -9.56 -4.63 -16.52
CA LEU A 57 -9.55 -3.42 -15.67
C LEU A 57 -8.31 -2.55 -15.92
N LEU A 58 -7.15 -3.15 -16.09
CA LEU A 58 -5.90 -2.43 -16.41
C LEU A 58 -5.94 -1.80 -17.81
N ILE A 59 -6.52 -2.48 -18.79
CA ILE A 59 -6.74 -1.94 -20.14
C ILE A 59 -7.70 -0.74 -20.07
N GLU A 60 -8.79 -0.86 -19.32
CA GLU A 60 -9.75 0.23 -19.10
C GLU A 60 -9.07 1.43 -18.44
N ALA A 61 -8.34 1.22 -17.33
CA ALA A 61 -7.57 2.26 -16.66
C ALA A 61 -6.57 2.96 -17.61
N LYS A 62 -5.87 2.17 -18.45
CA LYS A 62 -4.93 2.71 -19.44
C LYS A 62 -5.63 3.55 -20.51
N LYS A 63 -6.77 3.09 -21.05
CA LYS A 63 -7.58 3.84 -22.03
C LYS A 63 -8.06 5.17 -21.45
N GLU A 64 -8.42 5.16 -20.17
CA GLU A 64 -8.82 6.36 -19.44
C GLU A 64 -7.64 7.30 -19.07
N GLY A 65 -6.42 6.94 -19.42
CA GLY A 65 -5.23 7.75 -19.18
C GLY A 65 -4.71 7.71 -17.75
N CYS A 66 -4.98 6.64 -16.98
CA CYS A 66 -4.41 6.49 -15.64
C CYS A 66 -2.90 6.33 -15.73
N GLU A 67 -2.19 7.12 -14.92
CA GLU A 67 -0.73 7.03 -14.74
C GLU A 67 -0.35 5.98 -13.70
N TYR A 68 -1.23 5.74 -12.73
CA TYR A 68 -1.03 4.80 -11.62
C TYR A 68 -2.23 3.88 -11.43
N VAL A 69 -1.96 2.70 -10.89
CA VAL A 69 -2.98 1.77 -10.38
C VAL A 69 -2.58 1.30 -8.99
N CYS A 70 -3.47 1.47 -8.01
CA CYS A 70 -3.38 0.87 -6.69
C CYS A 70 -4.17 -0.44 -6.68
N LEU A 71 -3.51 -1.56 -6.40
CA LEU A 71 -4.10 -2.89 -6.46
C LEU A 71 -3.92 -3.63 -5.13
N GLU A 72 -5.03 -4.07 -4.57
CA GLU A 72 -5.00 -4.95 -3.39
C GLU A 72 -4.67 -6.39 -3.80
N ALA A 73 -3.55 -6.89 -3.29
CA ALA A 73 -3.08 -8.24 -3.53
C ALA A 73 -3.40 -9.15 -2.33
N SER A 74 -4.54 -9.82 -2.36
CA SER A 74 -4.93 -10.80 -1.35
C SER A 74 -4.04 -12.05 -1.41
N SER A 75 -3.89 -12.73 -0.28
CA SER A 75 -3.09 -13.96 -0.24
C SER A 75 -3.66 -15.07 -1.13
N HIS A 76 -4.98 -15.18 -1.22
CA HIS A 76 -5.65 -16.13 -2.13
C HIS A 76 -5.36 -15.76 -3.60
N GLY A 77 -5.53 -14.47 -3.97
CA GLY A 77 -5.25 -14.02 -5.34
C GLY A 77 -3.78 -14.25 -5.75
N LEU A 78 -2.84 -14.00 -4.83
CA LEU A 78 -1.42 -14.27 -5.05
C LEU A 78 -1.13 -15.77 -5.14
N ASP A 79 -1.72 -16.57 -4.26
CA ASP A 79 -1.50 -18.01 -4.26
C ASP A 79 -2.08 -18.70 -5.51
N GLN A 80 -3.24 -18.26 -5.94
CA GLN A 80 -3.93 -18.72 -7.16
C GLN A 80 -3.39 -18.08 -8.45
N ASN A 81 -2.28 -17.34 -8.38
CA ASN A 81 -1.62 -16.70 -9.53
C ASN A 81 -2.50 -15.71 -10.32
N ARG A 82 -3.51 -15.08 -9.68
CA ARG A 82 -4.40 -14.11 -10.35
C ARG A 82 -3.67 -12.84 -10.83
N LEU A 83 -2.48 -12.57 -10.31
CA LEU A 83 -1.61 -11.46 -10.73
C LEU A 83 -0.47 -11.89 -11.66
N LYS A 84 -0.47 -13.14 -12.15
CA LYS A 84 0.61 -13.68 -12.99
C LYS A 84 0.85 -12.80 -14.23
N GLY A 85 2.13 -12.49 -14.49
CA GLY A 85 2.55 -11.65 -15.63
C GLY A 85 2.60 -10.15 -15.31
N LEU A 86 1.94 -9.68 -14.25
CA LEU A 86 2.06 -8.28 -13.84
C LEU A 86 3.43 -7.99 -13.24
N LYS A 87 3.86 -6.73 -13.38
CA LYS A 87 5.05 -6.18 -12.75
C LYS A 87 4.70 -4.91 -11.99
N PHE A 88 5.26 -4.78 -10.80
CA PHE A 88 5.00 -3.67 -9.90
C PHE A 88 6.21 -2.75 -9.74
N ASP A 89 5.98 -1.47 -9.55
CA ASP A 89 7.00 -0.49 -9.16
C ASP A 89 7.08 -0.35 -7.64
N PHE A 90 5.98 -0.63 -6.95
CA PHE A 90 5.89 -0.65 -5.48
C PHE A 90 5.18 -1.91 -5.01
N ALA A 91 5.77 -2.64 -4.09
CA ALA A 91 5.14 -3.71 -3.33
C ALA A 91 5.15 -3.33 -1.84
N VAL A 92 3.98 -3.37 -1.21
CA VAL A 92 3.79 -2.97 0.18
C VAL A 92 3.39 -4.18 1.01
N PHE A 93 4.06 -4.36 2.14
CA PHE A 93 3.67 -5.28 3.21
C PHE A 93 3.19 -4.50 4.42
N THR A 94 1.90 -4.62 4.77
CA THR A 94 1.32 -3.89 5.90
C THR A 94 1.49 -4.61 7.23
N ASN A 95 1.06 -5.86 7.32
CA ASN A 95 1.18 -6.72 8.52
C ASN A 95 0.76 -8.16 8.22
N LEU A 96 1.10 -9.08 9.14
CA LEU A 96 0.67 -10.47 9.11
C LEU A 96 0.15 -10.90 10.48
N THR A 97 -1.15 -11.13 10.61
CA THR A 97 -1.79 -11.64 11.82
C THR A 97 -2.52 -12.95 11.54
N HIS A 98 -2.93 -13.66 12.58
CA HIS A 98 -3.62 -14.95 12.49
C HIS A 98 -4.95 -14.82 11.73
N GLU A 99 -4.93 -15.10 10.43
CA GLU A 99 -6.09 -15.10 9.55
C GLU A 99 -5.87 -16.07 8.39
N HIS A 100 -6.95 -16.56 7.77
CA HIS A 100 -6.90 -17.48 6.63
C HIS A 100 -6.10 -18.79 6.81
N LEU A 101 -5.85 -19.22 8.06
CA LEU A 101 -5.11 -20.46 8.33
C LEU A 101 -5.88 -21.73 7.93
N GLY A 102 -7.20 -21.67 7.78
CA GLY A 102 -7.98 -22.74 7.17
C GLY A 102 -7.51 -23.07 5.74
N TYR A 103 -7.07 -22.05 4.99
CA TYR A 103 -6.54 -22.18 3.63
C TYR A 103 -5.01 -22.41 3.64
N HIS A 104 -4.25 -21.52 4.25
CA HIS A 104 -2.77 -21.53 4.18
C HIS A 104 -2.11 -22.57 5.11
N LYS A 105 -2.83 -23.09 6.10
CA LYS A 105 -2.41 -24.07 7.12
C LYS A 105 -1.41 -23.54 8.15
N THR A 106 -0.39 -22.79 7.75
CA THR A 106 0.62 -22.19 8.65
C THR A 106 0.84 -20.70 8.34
N MET A 107 1.38 -19.98 9.32
CA MET A 107 1.74 -18.57 9.13
C MET A 107 2.87 -18.39 8.11
N GLU A 108 3.80 -19.36 8.03
CA GLU A 108 4.88 -19.35 7.04
C GLU A 108 4.34 -19.48 5.61
N ASN A 109 3.39 -20.38 5.38
CA ASN A 109 2.73 -20.51 4.07
C ASN A 109 1.95 -19.24 3.71
N TYR A 110 1.31 -18.63 4.70
CA TYR A 110 0.60 -17.36 4.53
C TYR A 110 1.55 -16.22 4.16
N ALA A 111 2.71 -16.13 4.83
CA ALA A 111 3.78 -15.18 4.50
C ALA A 111 4.31 -15.43 3.07
N LYS A 112 4.63 -16.69 2.72
CA LYS A 112 5.10 -17.09 1.38
C LYS A 112 4.10 -16.76 0.28
N ALA A 113 2.80 -16.95 0.53
CA ALA A 113 1.77 -16.56 -0.44
C ALA A 113 1.82 -15.05 -0.73
N LYS A 114 1.92 -14.21 0.32
CA LYS A 114 2.04 -12.75 0.17
C LYS A 114 3.39 -12.31 -0.42
N GLN A 115 4.47 -13.02 -0.12
CA GLN A 115 5.80 -12.77 -0.69
C GLN A 115 5.81 -12.81 -2.21
N LYS A 116 4.90 -13.57 -2.85
CA LYS A 116 4.78 -13.64 -4.31
C LYS A 116 4.62 -12.25 -4.95
N LEU A 117 3.97 -11.28 -4.28
CA LEU A 117 3.86 -9.90 -4.76
C LEU A 117 5.25 -9.25 -4.93
N PHE A 118 6.13 -9.47 -3.97
CA PHE A 118 7.48 -8.88 -3.95
C PHE A 118 8.38 -9.45 -5.05
N ASN A 119 8.16 -10.73 -5.42
CA ASN A 119 8.83 -11.37 -6.56
C ASN A 119 8.36 -10.82 -7.91
N MET A 120 7.27 -10.05 -7.93
CA MET A 120 6.75 -9.37 -9.13
C MET A 120 7.26 -7.92 -9.26
N LEU A 121 8.11 -7.44 -8.36
CA LEU A 121 8.73 -6.13 -8.50
C LEU A 121 9.63 -6.08 -9.74
N ARG A 122 9.60 -4.95 -10.43
CA ARG A 122 10.63 -4.64 -11.44
C ARG A 122 11.97 -4.40 -10.73
N ASN A 123 13.05 -4.60 -11.45
CA ASN A 123 14.40 -4.34 -10.92
C ASN A 123 14.54 -2.86 -10.50
N ASN A 124 15.28 -2.62 -9.41
CA ASN A 124 15.53 -1.29 -8.83
C ASN A 124 14.27 -0.53 -8.41
N LYS A 125 13.17 -1.26 -8.13
CA LYS A 125 11.91 -0.68 -7.62
C LYS A 125 11.78 -0.91 -6.10
N TYR A 126 10.66 -0.57 -5.51
CA TYR A 126 10.53 -0.35 -4.08
C TYR A 126 9.74 -1.45 -3.37
N ALA A 127 10.38 -2.13 -2.43
CA ALA A 127 9.74 -2.98 -1.44
C ALA A 127 9.53 -2.16 -0.16
N ILE A 128 8.28 -1.90 0.24
CA ILE A 128 7.93 -1.12 1.42
C ILE A 128 7.45 -2.07 2.51
N ILE A 129 8.19 -2.17 3.61
CA ILE A 129 8.11 -3.27 4.56
C ILE A 129 7.86 -2.74 5.98
N ASN A 130 6.81 -3.22 6.62
CA ASN A 130 6.56 -2.95 8.02
C ASN A 130 7.60 -3.65 8.91
N ASN A 131 8.50 -2.87 9.50
CA ASN A 131 9.59 -3.37 10.32
C ASN A 131 9.17 -3.80 11.74
N ASP A 132 7.96 -3.46 12.17
CA ASP A 132 7.41 -3.89 13.46
C ASP A 132 6.77 -5.30 13.37
N ASP A 133 6.61 -5.85 12.16
CA ASP A 133 6.03 -7.19 11.96
C ASP A 133 7.10 -8.30 12.06
N ASN A 134 6.76 -9.39 12.73
CA ASN A 134 7.67 -10.53 12.92
C ASN A 134 8.02 -11.27 11.62
N TYR A 135 7.18 -11.14 10.57
CA TYR A 135 7.38 -11.81 9.28
C TYR A 135 8.05 -10.91 8.24
N LYS A 136 8.54 -9.73 8.59
CA LYS A 136 9.17 -8.74 7.70
C LYS A 136 10.25 -9.30 6.79
N ASP A 137 11.06 -10.23 7.28
CA ASP A 137 12.20 -10.78 6.54
C ASP A 137 11.79 -11.57 5.28
N TYR A 138 10.54 -12.07 5.22
CA TYR A 138 9.98 -12.69 4.02
C TYR A 138 9.83 -11.71 2.85
N PHE A 139 9.79 -10.41 3.12
CA PHE A 139 9.46 -9.38 2.12
C PHE A 139 10.66 -8.59 1.62
N ILE A 140 11.86 -8.92 2.12
CA ILE A 140 13.12 -8.33 1.63
C ILE A 140 13.44 -8.89 0.24
N VAL A 141 13.69 -8.02 -0.72
CA VAL A 141 13.98 -8.38 -2.12
C VAL A 141 15.40 -8.00 -2.48
N LYS A 142 16.23 -8.99 -2.78
CA LYS A 142 17.61 -8.75 -3.23
C LYS A 142 17.62 -8.00 -4.58
N GLY A 143 18.42 -6.95 -4.65
CA GLY A 143 18.54 -6.13 -5.86
C GLY A 143 17.46 -5.07 -6.05
N ASN A 144 16.56 -4.91 -5.07
CA ASN A 144 15.57 -3.83 -5.05
C ASN A 144 15.80 -2.89 -3.87
N ASN A 145 15.12 -1.73 -3.90
CA ASN A 145 15.18 -0.75 -2.82
C ASN A 145 14.21 -1.18 -1.71
N ASN A 146 14.74 -1.82 -0.67
CA ASN A 146 13.96 -2.18 0.50
C ASN A 146 13.87 -0.96 1.42
N ILE A 147 12.65 -0.51 1.69
CA ILE A 147 12.35 0.63 2.56
C ILE A 147 11.54 0.11 3.74
N THR A 148 12.07 0.29 4.94
CA THR A 148 11.41 -0.11 6.17
C THR A 148 10.66 1.04 6.81
N TYR A 149 9.48 0.76 7.37
CA TYR A 149 8.72 1.71 8.18
C TYR A 149 8.24 1.10 9.48
N SER A 150 8.12 1.92 10.54
CA SER A 150 7.77 1.43 11.88
C SER A 150 7.33 2.52 12.84
N PHE A 151 6.95 2.10 14.07
CA PHE A 151 6.82 2.99 15.23
C PHE A 151 8.09 3.01 16.12
N THR A 152 9.13 2.27 15.78
CA THR A 152 10.32 2.16 16.63
C THR A 152 11.60 2.55 15.91
N LYS A 153 11.90 1.90 14.78
CA LYS A 153 13.11 2.15 13.99
C LYS A 153 12.97 1.65 12.56
N GLY A 154 13.54 2.35 11.60
CA GLY A 154 13.50 2.01 10.18
C GLY A 154 13.98 3.18 9.35
N ASP A 155 13.87 3.08 8.04
CA ASP A 155 14.18 4.18 7.13
C ASP A 155 13.20 5.36 7.32
N TYR A 156 11.96 5.02 7.69
CA TYR A 156 10.91 5.95 8.13
C TYR A 156 10.34 5.44 9.43
N TYR A 157 10.36 6.22 10.50
CA TYR A 157 9.73 5.80 11.75
C TYR A 157 9.01 6.94 12.47
N ILE A 158 7.94 6.57 13.18
CA ILE A 158 7.14 7.51 13.96
C ILE A 158 7.86 7.80 15.27
N LYS A 159 8.24 9.05 15.51
CA LYS A 159 8.85 9.50 16.75
C LYS A 159 7.82 9.70 17.85
N GLU A 160 6.75 10.38 17.49
CA GLU A 160 5.65 10.72 18.40
C GLU A 160 4.35 10.89 17.63
N TYR A 161 3.23 10.74 18.29
CA TYR A 161 1.91 10.96 17.70
C TYR A 161 0.89 11.39 18.75
N ASN A 162 -0.12 12.13 18.31
CA ASN A 162 -1.27 12.52 19.11
C ASN A 162 -2.55 12.25 18.32
N ILE A 163 -3.55 11.64 18.95
CA ILE A 163 -4.85 11.33 18.35
C ILE A 163 -5.91 12.08 19.12
N THR A 164 -6.62 12.96 18.43
CA THR A 164 -7.77 13.70 18.96
C THR A 164 -9.09 13.08 18.46
N LEU A 165 -10.21 13.72 18.73
CA LEU A 165 -11.53 13.29 18.23
C LEU A 165 -11.73 13.60 16.73
N SER A 166 -10.92 14.45 16.13
CA SER A 166 -11.11 14.95 14.76
C SER A 166 -9.93 14.67 13.84
N HIS A 167 -8.74 14.45 14.37
CA HIS A 167 -7.53 14.24 13.57
C HIS A 167 -6.43 13.54 14.36
N SER A 168 -5.49 12.95 13.64
CA SER A 168 -4.23 12.43 14.15
C SER A 168 -3.08 13.27 13.65
N THR A 169 -2.18 13.67 14.54
CA THR A 169 -0.89 14.31 14.20
C THR A 169 0.24 13.37 14.57
N PHE A 170 1.27 13.33 13.76
CA PHE A 170 2.43 12.48 14.03
C PHE A 170 3.69 13.04 13.38
N SER A 171 4.84 12.78 13.99
CA SER A 171 6.13 13.13 13.43
C SER A 171 6.87 11.88 12.92
N VAL A 172 7.47 12.05 11.75
CA VAL A 172 8.21 11.00 11.03
C VAL A 172 9.67 11.39 11.00
N ILE A 173 10.54 10.49 11.42
CA ILE A 173 11.97 10.63 11.20
C ILE A 173 12.36 9.91 9.91
N HIS A 174 13.04 10.62 9.02
CA HIS A 174 13.68 10.10 7.83
C HIS A 174 14.98 10.84 7.55
N ASN A 175 16.09 10.13 7.31
CA ASN A 175 17.43 10.68 7.11
C ASN A 175 17.88 11.64 8.24
N ASN A 176 17.54 11.32 9.49
CA ASN A 176 17.78 12.11 10.69
C ASN A 176 17.04 13.48 10.74
N GLU A 177 16.13 13.71 9.83
CA GLU A 177 15.25 14.89 9.84
C GLU A 177 13.88 14.53 10.38
N ASN A 178 13.19 15.51 10.97
CA ASN A 178 11.86 15.34 11.56
C ASN A 178 10.81 16.09 10.74
N TYR A 179 9.80 15.36 10.28
CA TYR A 179 8.69 15.88 9.48
C TYR A 179 7.37 15.66 10.20
N THR A 180 6.56 16.68 10.34
CA THR A 180 5.24 16.59 11.00
C THR A 180 4.12 16.49 9.98
N PHE A 181 3.24 15.53 10.19
CA PHE A 181 2.06 15.26 9.36
C PHE A 181 0.78 15.30 10.18
N SER A 182 -0.32 15.61 9.50
CA SER A 182 -1.66 15.53 10.07
C SER A 182 -2.59 14.82 9.09
N THR A 183 -3.56 14.07 9.64
CA THR A 183 -4.59 13.36 8.87
C THR A 183 -5.90 13.35 9.65
N LYS A 184 -7.02 13.37 8.94
CA LYS A 184 -8.35 13.18 9.53
C LYS A 184 -8.62 11.72 9.92
N MET A 185 -7.81 10.79 9.44
CA MET A 185 -7.93 9.37 9.77
C MET A 185 -7.49 9.12 11.22
N LEU A 186 -8.38 8.54 12.03
CA LEU A 186 -8.14 8.33 13.45
C LEU A 186 -7.57 6.92 13.72
N GLY A 187 -6.73 6.83 14.75
CA GLY A 187 -6.20 5.57 15.25
C GLY A 187 -4.80 5.21 14.76
N LYS A 188 -4.07 4.50 15.61
CA LYS A 188 -2.67 4.12 15.37
C LYS A 188 -2.46 3.35 14.06
N HIS A 189 -3.41 2.47 13.69
CA HIS A 189 -3.36 1.72 12.43
C HIS A 189 -3.44 2.65 11.21
N ASN A 190 -4.17 3.77 11.29
CA ASN A 190 -4.26 4.73 10.20
C ASN A 190 -3.02 5.62 10.10
N ILE A 191 -2.26 5.80 11.18
CA ILE A 191 -0.93 6.40 11.11
C ILE A 191 0.01 5.52 10.29
N TYR A 192 -0.01 4.17 10.45
CA TYR A 192 0.73 3.25 9.58
C TYR A 192 0.31 3.38 8.11
N ASN A 193 -1.00 3.37 7.83
CA ASN A 193 -1.53 3.50 6.46
C ASN A 193 -1.09 4.84 5.83
N SER A 194 -1.13 5.92 6.60
CA SER A 194 -0.66 7.25 6.18
C SER A 194 0.85 7.25 5.91
N LEU A 195 1.65 6.62 6.79
CA LEU A 195 3.09 6.56 6.63
C LEU A 195 3.50 5.84 5.34
N VAL A 196 2.84 4.72 5.00
CA VAL A 196 3.04 4.02 3.72
C VAL A 196 2.73 4.94 2.54
N SER A 197 1.62 5.68 2.61
CA SER A 197 1.22 6.61 1.55
C SER A 197 2.23 7.75 1.39
N ILE A 198 2.71 8.31 2.50
CA ILE A 198 3.78 9.33 2.52
C ILE A 198 5.04 8.81 1.81
N ILE A 199 5.48 7.58 2.14
CA ILE A 199 6.66 6.97 1.54
C ILE A 199 6.50 6.83 0.03
N ILE A 200 5.37 6.30 -0.43
CA ILE A 200 5.11 6.10 -1.86
C ILE A 200 5.11 7.43 -2.61
N LEU A 201 4.38 8.43 -2.13
CA LEU A 201 4.34 9.73 -2.78
C LEU A 201 5.71 10.41 -2.80
N ASN A 202 6.48 10.30 -1.72
CA ASN A 202 7.85 10.83 -1.66
C ASN A 202 8.75 10.13 -2.70
N LYS A 203 8.64 8.81 -2.87
CA LYS A 203 9.40 8.06 -3.90
C LYS A 203 8.91 8.30 -5.33
N ILE A 204 7.68 8.77 -5.51
CA ILE A 204 7.18 9.26 -6.80
C ILE A 204 7.76 10.65 -7.14
N GLY A 205 8.17 11.44 -6.13
CA GLY A 205 8.86 12.71 -6.33
C GLY A 205 8.20 13.93 -5.67
N TYR A 206 7.16 13.73 -4.86
CA TYR A 206 6.54 14.83 -4.09
C TYR A 206 7.33 15.15 -2.84
N THR A 207 7.38 16.43 -2.49
CA THR A 207 7.96 16.90 -1.23
C THR A 207 7.06 16.57 -0.04
N PHE A 208 7.63 16.46 1.15
CA PHE A 208 6.84 16.20 2.37
C PHE A 208 5.81 17.30 2.66
N GLU A 209 6.08 18.55 2.23
CA GLU A 209 5.12 19.65 2.35
C GLU A 209 3.88 19.43 1.46
N GLU A 210 4.07 19.08 0.18
CA GLU A 210 2.99 18.76 -0.75
C GLU A 210 2.18 17.57 -0.25
N ILE A 211 2.87 16.53 0.22
CA ILE A 211 2.25 15.32 0.77
C ILE A 211 1.40 15.64 1.99
N ASN A 212 1.91 16.48 2.92
CA ASN A 212 1.15 16.85 4.12
C ASN A 212 -0.10 17.68 3.76
N LYS A 213 0.01 18.58 2.80
CA LYS A 213 -1.15 19.37 2.32
C LYS A 213 -2.26 18.45 1.80
N VAL A 214 -1.94 17.47 0.97
CA VAL A 214 -2.95 16.57 0.40
C VAL A 214 -3.46 15.56 1.44
N LEU A 215 -2.62 15.05 2.33
CA LEU A 215 -3.01 14.10 3.38
C LEU A 215 -4.08 14.67 4.31
N ASN A 216 -4.05 15.99 4.57
CA ASN A 216 -5.04 16.67 5.38
C ASN A 216 -6.43 16.84 4.69
N THR A 217 -6.50 16.63 3.39
CA THR A 217 -7.74 16.82 2.61
C THR A 217 -8.49 15.53 2.31
N VAL A 218 -7.79 14.38 2.39
CA VAL A 218 -8.35 13.06 2.05
C VAL A 218 -8.79 12.28 3.31
N GLU A 219 -9.80 11.43 3.12
CA GLU A 219 -10.38 10.58 4.14
C GLU A 219 -10.36 9.11 3.69
#